data_1380be85f66ebb7dfb547666dda1b745
#
_entry.id   1380be85f66ebb7dfb547666dda1b745
#
_cell.length_a   1.000
_cell.length_b   1.000
_cell.length_c   1.000
_cell.angle_alpha   90.00
_cell.angle_beta   90.00
_cell.angle_gamma   90.00
#
_symmetry.space_group_name_H-M   'P 1'
#
loop_
_entity.id
_entity.type
_entity.pdbx_description
1 polymer ?
#
loop_
_entity_poly.entity_id
_entity_poly.type
_entity_poly.pdbx_seq_one_letter_code
_entity_poly.pdbx_strand_id
1 'polypeptide(L)'
;MRVGRPRTPIGTFGVIATRVQPNGNHVARARYRDWDGSNRLVQATGASRAAAERKLKQKLAERSLYQPGFNGMSADSPFPELVAYWLEDMEIEDRLSRTTRQLYERDMRALVLPAFKDLTLREIGVAGCDYFLKQLARRSYSRAKHARVVLRLALALAVRHEILPRNPMDHVSRLHRKKTIPDAFTIGEVQDIRAAIKAWESRRILAGPRPDRQLGQIVEVMLGTSARIGEVLAIRLQDLDLGGPIPTARIAGTIISRKGEPTHRQGHPKTDRSVRRVALPAFALHAIRSRLLRSGDTEPHALLFSTRAGTPHTTNNIRRLLRDVMDAAGIENVTPHRFRRTVATVVNDAQGALLASELLGHTDPRITMQHYIHRDETVNPATAEYLERAFGRAG
;
A
#
# COMPACT_ATOMS: atom_id res chain seq x y z
N MET A 1 -12.56 43.93 35.80
CA MET A 1 -13.28 43.11 34.79
C MET A 1 -14.30 42.23 35.50
N ARG A 2 -15.60 42.34 35.19
CA ARG A 2 -16.63 41.42 35.74
C ARG A 2 -16.41 40.06 35.06
N VAL A 3 -15.98 39.07 35.83
CA VAL A 3 -15.90 37.68 35.37
C VAL A 3 -17.34 37.19 35.15
N GLY A 4 -17.73 37.02 33.89
CA GLY A 4 -19.06 36.49 33.56
C GLY A 4 -19.24 35.07 34.07
N ARG A 5 -20.49 34.67 34.32
CA ARG A 5 -20.83 33.30 34.74
C ARG A 5 -20.23 32.29 33.78
N PRO A 6 -19.56 31.22 34.27
CA PRO A 6 -18.99 30.19 33.41
C PRO A 6 -20.05 29.61 32.46
N ARG A 7 -19.68 29.39 31.20
CA ARG A 7 -20.58 28.77 30.22
C ARG A 7 -20.86 27.32 30.62
N THR A 8 -22.09 26.89 30.50
CA THR A 8 -22.45 25.47 30.68
C THR A 8 -21.61 24.62 29.70
N PRO A 9 -20.99 23.51 30.09
CA PRO A 9 -20.27 22.64 29.16
C PRO A 9 -21.18 22.15 28.03
N ILE A 10 -20.63 21.93 26.83
CA ILE A 10 -21.36 21.36 25.69
C ILE A 10 -21.90 19.96 26.08
N GLY A 11 -23.08 19.60 25.62
CA GLY A 11 -23.72 18.33 25.96
C GLY A 11 -24.30 18.25 27.37
N THR A 12 -24.37 19.37 28.11
CA THR A 12 -24.92 19.42 29.48
C THR A 12 -26.02 20.44 29.58
N PHE A 13 -26.75 20.39 30.72
CA PHE A 13 -27.86 21.29 30.99
C PHE A 13 -27.70 21.97 32.35
N GLY A 14 -28.33 23.13 32.47
CA GLY A 14 -28.40 23.89 33.73
C GLY A 14 -29.49 23.40 34.67
N VAL A 15 -29.87 24.27 35.63
CA VAL A 15 -30.90 23.95 36.62
C VAL A 15 -32.24 23.65 35.95
N ILE A 16 -32.93 22.59 36.43
CA ILE A 16 -34.28 22.27 36.03
C ILE A 16 -35.24 23.16 36.80
N ALA A 17 -36.03 23.95 36.10
CA ALA A 17 -37.11 24.77 36.68
C ALA A 17 -38.46 24.12 36.36
N THR A 18 -39.36 24.09 37.34
CA THR A 18 -40.72 23.57 37.18
C THR A 18 -41.74 24.64 37.46
N ARG A 19 -42.87 24.63 36.75
CA ARG A 19 -44.05 25.49 37.02
C ARG A 19 -45.34 24.71 36.78
N VAL A 20 -46.41 25.12 37.43
CA VAL A 20 -47.77 24.62 37.19
C VAL A 20 -48.39 25.42 36.06
N GLN A 21 -49.07 24.76 35.17
CA GLN A 21 -49.87 25.36 34.07
C GLN A 21 -51.31 25.60 34.53
N PRO A 22 -52.06 26.49 33.87
CA PRO A 22 -53.48 26.74 34.23
C PRO A 22 -54.40 25.52 34.19
N ASN A 23 -53.98 24.48 33.37
CA ASN A 23 -54.69 23.22 33.25
C ASN A 23 -54.30 22.17 34.32
N GLY A 24 -53.59 22.58 35.37
CA GLY A 24 -53.18 21.69 36.46
C GLY A 24 -51.95 20.85 36.20
N ASN A 25 -51.45 20.80 34.95
CA ASN A 25 -50.24 20.05 34.61
C ASN A 25 -48.96 20.79 35.04
N HIS A 26 -47.91 20.01 35.31
CA HIS A 26 -46.59 20.54 35.62
C HIS A 26 -45.69 20.54 34.38
N VAL A 27 -44.95 21.63 34.12
CA VAL A 27 -43.94 21.75 33.10
C VAL A 27 -42.57 21.87 33.76
N ALA A 28 -41.67 20.94 33.43
CA ALA A 28 -40.25 21.02 33.75
C ALA A 28 -39.47 21.51 32.53
N ARG A 29 -38.52 22.43 32.72
CA ARG A 29 -37.70 23.00 31.67
C ARG A 29 -36.24 23.17 32.10
N ALA A 30 -35.30 23.00 31.18
CA ALA A 30 -33.88 23.27 31.35
C ALA A 30 -33.26 23.85 30.07
N ARG A 31 -32.24 24.68 30.22
CA ARG A 31 -31.43 25.10 29.08
C ARG A 31 -30.34 24.06 28.89
N TYR A 32 -30.34 23.45 27.74
CA TYR A 32 -29.34 22.48 27.29
C TYR A 32 -28.40 23.17 26.31
N ARG A 33 -27.08 23.04 26.51
CA ARG A 33 -26.10 23.51 25.53
C ARG A 33 -25.81 22.40 24.55
N ASP A 34 -26.37 22.55 23.36
CA ASP A 34 -26.20 21.57 22.28
C ASP A 34 -24.77 21.53 21.74
N TRP A 35 -24.50 20.49 20.99
CA TRP A 35 -23.19 20.23 20.40
C TRP A 35 -22.69 21.31 19.41
N ASP A 36 -23.60 22.09 18.82
CA ASP A 36 -23.31 23.27 18.02
C ASP A 36 -22.94 24.51 18.84
N GLY A 37 -22.86 24.37 20.16
CA GLY A 37 -22.60 25.44 21.11
C GLY A 37 -23.78 26.33 21.44
N SER A 38 -24.96 26.11 20.83
CA SER A 38 -26.18 26.88 21.04
C SER A 38 -26.93 26.40 22.27
N ASN A 39 -27.51 27.36 23.03
CA ASN A 39 -28.38 27.03 24.18
C ASN A 39 -29.83 26.89 23.71
N ARG A 40 -30.38 25.69 23.89
CA ARG A 40 -31.78 25.38 23.57
C ARG A 40 -32.59 25.09 24.82
N LEU A 41 -33.83 25.56 24.81
CA LEU A 41 -34.77 25.27 25.91
C LEU A 41 -35.41 23.89 25.63
N VAL A 42 -35.19 22.93 26.56
CA VAL A 42 -35.82 21.61 26.51
C VAL A 42 -36.88 21.59 27.60
N GLN A 43 -38.08 21.10 27.27
CA GLN A 43 -39.21 21.05 28.24
C GLN A 43 -40.00 19.74 28.11
N ALA A 44 -40.60 19.34 29.24
CA ALA A 44 -41.49 18.19 29.27
C ALA A 44 -42.65 18.50 30.24
N THR A 45 -43.85 17.96 29.95
CA THR A 45 -45.07 18.11 30.74
C THR A 45 -45.44 16.79 31.37
N GLY A 46 -45.94 16.85 32.61
CA GLY A 46 -46.44 15.69 33.37
C GLY A 46 -47.59 16.05 34.30
N ALA A 47 -48.36 15.06 34.74
CA ALA A 47 -49.45 15.24 35.68
C ALA A 47 -48.98 15.65 37.10
N SER A 48 -47.70 15.46 37.41
CA SER A 48 -47.06 15.91 38.64
C SER A 48 -45.67 16.48 38.36
N ARG A 49 -45.12 17.24 39.33
CA ARG A 49 -43.75 17.76 39.26
C ARG A 49 -42.74 16.65 38.99
N ALA A 50 -42.79 15.55 39.73
CA ALA A 50 -41.88 14.43 39.59
C ALA A 50 -42.00 13.75 38.21
N ALA A 51 -43.23 13.63 37.69
CA ALA A 51 -43.47 13.07 36.35
C ALA A 51 -42.90 13.97 35.23
N ALA A 52 -43.05 15.29 35.34
CA ALA A 52 -42.50 16.25 34.38
C ALA A 52 -40.97 16.26 34.44
N GLU A 53 -40.34 16.24 35.62
CA GLU A 53 -38.89 16.19 35.78
C GLU A 53 -38.30 14.87 35.25
N ARG A 54 -38.93 13.73 35.48
CA ARG A 54 -38.52 12.42 34.97
C ARG A 54 -38.54 12.40 33.45
N LYS A 55 -39.63 12.85 32.81
CA LYS A 55 -39.74 12.96 31.36
C LYS A 55 -38.72 13.94 30.78
N LEU A 56 -38.44 15.06 31.46
CA LEU A 56 -37.42 15.99 31.02
C LEU A 56 -36.02 15.37 31.09
N LYS A 57 -35.68 14.68 32.20
CA LYS A 57 -34.39 13.99 32.34
C LYS A 57 -34.18 12.92 31.26
N GLN A 58 -35.23 12.18 30.91
CA GLN A 58 -35.18 11.22 29.82
C GLN A 58 -34.86 11.91 28.48
N LYS A 59 -35.58 12.98 28.12
CA LYS A 59 -35.29 13.77 26.90
C LYS A 59 -33.88 14.36 26.87
N LEU A 60 -33.38 14.81 28.04
CA LEU A 60 -32.02 15.34 28.14
C LEU A 60 -30.97 14.25 28.01
N ALA A 61 -31.21 13.05 28.54
CA ALA A 61 -30.33 11.89 28.37
C ALA A 61 -30.28 11.43 26.90
N GLU A 62 -31.43 11.31 26.25
CA GLU A 62 -31.51 10.99 24.80
C GLU A 62 -30.73 12.03 23.97
N ARG A 63 -30.84 13.32 24.34
CA ARG A 63 -30.14 14.40 23.63
C ARG A 63 -28.63 14.43 23.90
N SER A 64 -28.20 14.01 25.08
CA SER A 64 -26.76 13.90 25.41
C SER A 64 -26.08 12.73 24.71
N LEU A 65 -26.85 11.72 24.24
CA LEU A 65 -26.37 10.61 23.42
C LEU A 65 -26.16 11.04 21.95
N TYR A 66 -26.80 12.15 21.52
CA TYR A 66 -26.68 12.65 20.17
C TYR A 66 -25.42 13.54 20.03
N GLN A 67 -24.37 13.01 19.48
CA GLN A 67 -23.19 13.78 19.01
C GLN A 67 -23.36 14.09 17.53
N PRO A 68 -23.56 15.36 17.12
CA PRO A 68 -23.62 15.69 15.70
C PRO A 68 -22.25 15.47 15.06
N GLY A 69 -22.19 14.71 13.98
CA GLY A 69 -21.00 14.45 13.21
C GLY A 69 -20.70 12.96 12.95
N PHE A 70 -21.36 12.05 13.62
CA PHE A 70 -21.04 10.63 13.54
C PHE A 70 -22.24 9.71 13.51
N ASN A 71 -23.11 9.75 12.55
CA ASN A 71 -24.19 8.76 12.34
C ASN A 71 -24.71 8.05 13.62
N GLY A 72 -24.68 8.74 14.78
CA GLY A 72 -25.03 8.16 16.10
C GLY A 72 -24.02 7.16 16.68
N MET A 73 -22.82 7.01 16.11
CA MET A 73 -21.82 6.04 16.58
C MET A 73 -21.23 6.45 17.95
N SER A 74 -21.06 5.48 18.83
CA SER A 74 -20.50 5.65 20.18
C SER A 74 -19.47 4.56 20.49
N ALA A 75 -18.84 4.63 21.66
CA ALA A 75 -17.94 3.57 22.12
C ALA A 75 -18.64 2.20 22.26
N ASP A 76 -19.95 2.17 22.39
CA ASP A 76 -20.75 0.94 22.47
C ASP A 76 -21.22 0.43 21.09
N SER A 77 -20.93 1.15 20.00
CA SER A 77 -21.24 0.70 18.65
C SER A 77 -20.39 -0.51 18.26
N PRO A 78 -20.95 -1.45 17.47
CA PRO A 78 -20.22 -2.61 16.95
C PRO A 78 -19.05 -2.20 16.02
N PHE A 79 -17.94 -2.92 16.10
CA PHE A 79 -16.79 -2.68 15.22
C PHE A 79 -17.11 -2.70 13.72
N PRO A 80 -18.02 -3.58 13.20
CA PRO A 80 -18.41 -3.55 11.79
C PRO A 80 -18.99 -2.21 11.30
N GLU A 81 -19.67 -1.46 12.16
CA GLU A 81 -20.17 -0.12 11.81
C GLU A 81 -19.01 0.87 11.58
N LEU A 82 -18.02 0.85 12.46
CA LEU A 82 -16.80 1.65 12.25
C LEU A 82 -16.08 1.26 10.96
N VAL A 83 -16.02 -0.03 10.64
CA VAL A 83 -15.39 -0.51 9.39
C VAL A 83 -16.13 0.02 8.18
N ALA A 84 -17.45 -0.04 8.15
CA ALA A 84 -18.27 0.49 7.05
C ALA A 84 -18.04 1.99 6.87
N TYR A 85 -18.07 2.74 7.96
CA TYR A 85 -17.82 4.17 7.95
C TYR A 85 -16.38 4.52 7.51
N TRP A 86 -15.37 3.78 8.00
CA TRP A 86 -13.99 3.99 7.61
C TRP A 86 -13.73 3.73 6.10
N LEU A 87 -14.44 2.78 5.51
CA LEU A 87 -14.35 2.52 4.07
C LEU A 87 -14.95 3.68 3.26
N GLU A 88 -16.07 4.25 3.73
CA GLU A 88 -16.68 5.43 3.13
C GLU A 88 -15.80 6.69 3.28
N ASP A 89 -15.25 6.93 4.48
CA ASP A 89 -14.34 8.05 4.76
C ASP A 89 -13.10 8.04 3.83
N MET A 90 -12.53 6.84 3.57
CA MET A 90 -11.42 6.70 2.62
C MET A 90 -11.80 7.05 1.17
N GLU A 91 -13.05 6.84 0.77
CA GLU A 91 -13.53 7.24 -0.56
C GLU A 91 -13.68 8.76 -0.66
N ILE A 92 -14.23 9.38 0.39
CA ILE A 92 -14.43 10.83 0.47
C ILE A 92 -13.09 11.57 0.52
N GLU A 93 -12.14 11.10 1.34
CA GLU A 93 -10.81 11.72 1.44
C GLU A 93 -10.01 11.67 0.14
N ASP A 94 -10.23 10.69 -0.72
CA ASP A 94 -9.55 10.41 -2.01
C ASP A 94 -8.01 10.58 -2.01
N ARG A 95 -7.37 10.45 -0.84
CA ARG A 95 -5.91 10.59 -0.68
C ARG A 95 -5.13 9.36 -1.12
N LEU A 96 -5.79 8.21 -1.13
CA LEU A 96 -5.18 6.93 -1.43
C LEU A 96 -5.47 6.51 -2.88
N SER A 97 -4.47 5.94 -3.54
CA SER A 97 -4.71 5.32 -4.84
C SER A 97 -5.79 4.24 -4.70
N ARG A 98 -6.61 4.06 -5.74
CA ARG A 98 -7.66 3.04 -5.80
C ARG A 98 -7.13 1.64 -5.48
N THR A 99 -5.92 1.30 -5.95
CA THR A 99 -5.26 0.02 -5.63
C THR A 99 -4.98 -0.14 -4.14
N THR A 100 -4.57 0.94 -3.47
CA THR A 100 -4.32 0.91 -2.01
C THR A 100 -5.63 0.78 -1.24
N ARG A 101 -6.70 1.46 -1.66
CA ARG A 101 -8.04 1.33 -1.05
C ARG A 101 -8.55 -0.10 -1.15
N GLN A 102 -8.51 -0.71 -2.34
CA GLN A 102 -8.90 -2.11 -2.55
C GLN A 102 -8.07 -3.09 -1.70
N LEU A 103 -6.77 -2.83 -1.54
CA LEU A 103 -5.89 -3.61 -0.67
C LEU A 103 -6.32 -3.49 0.79
N TYR A 104 -6.58 -2.28 1.27
CA TYR A 104 -7.00 -2.03 2.66
C TYR A 104 -8.37 -2.62 2.95
N GLU A 105 -9.34 -2.46 2.06
CA GLU A 105 -10.65 -3.09 2.18
C GLU A 105 -10.53 -4.62 2.26
N ARG A 106 -9.78 -5.23 1.35
CA ARG A 106 -9.52 -6.68 1.36
C ARG A 106 -8.90 -7.13 2.68
N ASP A 107 -7.86 -6.43 3.14
CA ASP A 107 -7.13 -6.80 4.34
C ASP A 107 -7.98 -6.58 5.60
N MET A 108 -8.81 -5.54 5.64
CA MET A 108 -9.79 -5.32 6.70
C MET A 108 -10.82 -6.45 6.74
N ARG A 109 -11.48 -6.75 5.61
CA ARG A 109 -12.52 -7.76 5.53
C ARG A 109 -12.01 -9.18 5.76
N ALA A 110 -10.82 -9.51 5.25
CA ALA A 110 -10.29 -10.88 5.31
C ALA A 110 -9.48 -11.18 6.57
N LEU A 111 -8.85 -10.19 7.20
CA LEU A 111 -7.92 -10.41 8.30
C LEU A 111 -8.47 -9.88 9.63
N VAL A 112 -9.04 -8.68 9.65
CA VAL A 112 -9.36 -7.96 10.89
C VAL A 112 -10.83 -8.17 11.28
N LEU A 113 -11.75 -7.92 10.38
CA LEU A 113 -13.18 -7.98 10.67
C LEU A 113 -13.62 -9.32 11.30
N PRO A 114 -13.16 -10.50 10.83
CA PRO A 114 -13.55 -11.77 11.44
C PRO A 114 -13.12 -11.93 12.90
N ALA A 115 -12.07 -11.23 13.32
CA ALA A 115 -11.54 -11.33 14.69
C ALA A 115 -12.23 -10.37 15.67
N PHE A 116 -12.84 -9.28 15.17
CA PHE A 116 -13.40 -8.21 16.00
C PHE A 116 -14.89 -7.96 15.73
N LYS A 117 -15.54 -8.71 14.85
CA LYS A 117 -16.92 -8.46 14.40
C LYS A 117 -17.98 -8.45 15.52
N ASP A 118 -17.74 -9.20 16.57
CA ASP A 118 -18.67 -9.37 17.69
C ASP A 118 -18.34 -8.45 18.87
N LEU A 119 -17.34 -7.55 18.72
CA LEU A 119 -16.93 -6.62 19.76
C LEU A 119 -17.47 -5.20 19.49
N THR A 120 -17.78 -4.50 20.56
CA THR A 120 -17.98 -3.04 20.56
C THR A 120 -16.64 -2.32 20.53
N LEU A 121 -16.64 -1.05 20.13
CA LEU A 121 -15.41 -0.25 20.05
C LEU A 121 -14.71 -0.12 21.40
N ARG A 122 -15.47 -0.05 22.50
CA ARG A 122 -14.98 0.00 23.89
C ARG A 122 -14.22 -1.26 24.29
N GLU A 123 -14.65 -2.42 23.78
CA GLU A 123 -14.06 -3.72 24.12
C GLU A 123 -12.75 -4.00 23.36
N ILE A 124 -12.46 -3.23 22.32
CA ILE A 124 -11.20 -3.36 21.56
C ILE A 124 -10.06 -2.72 22.34
N GLY A 125 -9.43 -3.50 23.21
CA GLY A 125 -8.31 -3.08 24.04
C GLY A 125 -6.94 -3.42 23.47
N VAL A 126 -5.90 -2.84 24.05
CA VAL A 126 -4.49 -3.05 23.67
C VAL A 126 -4.13 -4.54 23.71
N ALA A 127 -4.51 -5.25 24.78
CA ALA A 127 -4.17 -6.67 24.95
C ALA A 127 -4.77 -7.56 23.85
N GLY A 128 -6.06 -7.32 23.47
CA GLY A 128 -6.73 -8.04 22.39
C GLY A 128 -6.06 -7.79 21.04
N CYS A 129 -5.74 -6.55 20.72
CA CYS A 129 -5.02 -6.17 19.51
C CYS A 129 -3.61 -6.81 19.44
N ASP A 130 -2.87 -6.76 20.54
CA ASP A 130 -1.51 -7.33 20.62
C ASP A 130 -1.54 -8.85 20.44
N TYR A 131 -2.44 -9.54 21.13
CA TYR A 131 -2.63 -10.97 20.98
C TYR A 131 -3.00 -11.36 19.55
N PHE A 132 -3.99 -10.70 18.95
CA PHE A 132 -4.43 -10.94 17.58
C PHE A 132 -3.26 -10.82 16.59
N LEU A 133 -2.50 -9.72 16.67
CA LEU A 133 -1.38 -9.50 15.75
C LEU A 133 -0.25 -10.51 15.94
N LYS A 134 0.06 -10.91 17.17
CA LYS A 134 1.05 -11.96 17.46
C LYS A 134 0.62 -13.31 16.90
N GLN A 135 -0.65 -13.70 17.05
CA GLN A 135 -1.16 -14.95 16.48
C GLN A 135 -1.11 -14.93 14.94
N LEU A 136 -1.49 -13.78 14.33
CA LEU A 136 -1.41 -13.63 12.89
C LEU A 136 0.05 -13.63 12.39
N ALA A 137 0.98 -13.02 13.13
CA ALA A 137 2.41 -12.99 12.80
C ALA A 137 3.06 -14.39 12.83
N ARG A 138 2.62 -15.29 13.69
CA ARG A 138 3.07 -16.70 13.71
C ARG A 138 2.81 -17.41 12.38
N ARG A 139 1.70 -17.05 11.71
CA ARG A 139 1.33 -17.60 10.39
C ARG A 139 1.97 -16.83 9.25
N SER A 140 2.01 -15.51 9.34
CA SER A 140 2.58 -14.62 8.31
C SER A 140 2.83 -13.22 8.86
N TYR A 141 4.09 -12.83 8.94
CA TYR A 141 4.48 -11.47 9.29
C TYR A 141 3.85 -10.41 8.38
N SER A 142 3.78 -10.67 7.07
CA SER A 142 3.22 -9.73 6.10
C SER A 142 1.73 -9.48 6.37
N ARG A 143 0.95 -10.55 6.62
CA ARG A 143 -0.48 -10.43 6.95
C ARG A 143 -0.69 -9.66 8.26
N ALA A 144 0.11 -9.93 9.28
CA ALA A 144 0.05 -9.21 10.55
C ALA A 144 0.39 -7.72 10.38
N LYS A 145 1.40 -7.39 9.56
CA LYS A 145 1.75 -6.02 9.22
C LYS A 145 0.59 -5.29 8.54
N HIS A 146 -0.06 -5.92 7.57
CA HIS A 146 -1.20 -5.34 6.86
C HIS A 146 -2.40 -5.16 7.80
N ALA A 147 -2.74 -6.19 8.59
CA ALA A 147 -3.81 -6.11 9.59
C ALA A 147 -3.56 -4.97 10.59
N ARG A 148 -2.30 -4.80 11.06
CA ARG A 148 -1.93 -3.69 11.94
C ARG A 148 -2.21 -2.33 11.32
N VAL A 149 -1.89 -2.15 10.02
CA VAL A 149 -2.09 -0.88 9.32
C VAL A 149 -3.58 -0.54 9.27
N VAL A 150 -4.41 -1.46 8.77
CA VAL A 150 -5.83 -1.17 8.56
C VAL A 150 -6.60 -1.04 9.87
N LEU A 151 -6.29 -1.86 10.88
CA LEU A 151 -6.90 -1.74 12.22
C LEU A 151 -6.53 -0.41 12.88
N ARG A 152 -5.25 0.00 12.80
CA ARG A 152 -4.80 1.28 13.34
C ARG A 152 -5.48 2.46 12.68
N LEU A 153 -5.65 2.43 11.34
CA LEU A 153 -6.31 3.50 10.60
C LEU A 153 -7.80 3.61 10.94
N ALA A 154 -8.51 2.50 11.03
CA ALA A 154 -9.92 2.49 11.41
C ALA A 154 -10.13 3.02 12.85
N LEU A 155 -9.33 2.56 13.81
CA LEU A 155 -9.41 3.05 15.20
C LEU A 155 -8.91 4.49 15.35
N ALA A 156 -7.99 4.96 14.50
CA ALA A 156 -7.60 6.36 14.45
C ALA A 156 -8.75 7.26 13.98
N LEU A 157 -9.61 6.77 13.08
CA LEU A 157 -10.84 7.47 12.69
C LEU A 157 -11.77 7.62 13.91
N ALA A 158 -11.99 6.55 14.67
CA ALA A 158 -12.81 6.62 15.88
C ALA A 158 -12.28 7.64 16.92
N VAL A 159 -10.95 7.79 17.02
CA VAL A 159 -10.34 8.81 17.88
C VAL A 159 -10.51 10.22 17.32
N ARG A 160 -10.29 10.42 16.00
CA ARG A 160 -10.51 11.73 15.33
C ARG A 160 -11.92 12.27 15.57
N HIS A 161 -12.84 11.37 15.73
CA HIS A 161 -14.25 11.68 15.90
C HIS A 161 -14.74 11.54 17.35
N GLU A 162 -13.82 11.51 18.30
CA GLU A 162 -14.08 11.51 19.73
C GLU A 162 -14.92 10.32 20.24
N ILE A 163 -15.07 9.25 19.42
CA ILE A 163 -15.75 8.00 19.81
C ILE A 163 -14.90 7.24 20.83
N LEU A 164 -13.57 7.24 20.61
CA LEU A 164 -12.60 6.63 21.51
C LEU A 164 -11.65 7.70 22.04
N PRO A 165 -11.29 7.68 23.34
CA PRO A 165 -10.37 8.66 23.93
C PRO A 165 -8.91 8.46 23.46
N ARG A 166 -8.56 7.27 22.99
CA ARG A 166 -7.21 6.90 22.52
C ARG A 166 -7.26 5.71 21.57
N ASN A 167 -6.25 5.61 20.71
CA ASN A 167 -6.11 4.46 19.81
C ASN A 167 -5.37 3.32 20.54
N PRO A 168 -5.98 2.17 20.80
CA PRO A 168 -5.31 1.05 21.45
C PRO A 168 -4.12 0.52 20.66
N MET A 169 -4.08 0.72 19.34
CA MET A 169 -2.97 0.28 18.47
C MET A 169 -1.66 1.04 18.71
N ASP A 170 -1.68 2.20 19.36
CA ASP A 170 -0.47 2.99 19.61
C ASP A 170 0.44 2.35 20.68
N HIS A 171 -0.14 1.52 21.55
CA HIS A 171 0.56 0.82 22.62
C HIS A 171 0.81 -0.68 22.34
N VAL A 172 0.44 -1.17 21.15
CA VAL A 172 0.70 -2.55 20.74
C VAL A 172 2.19 -2.74 20.44
N SER A 173 2.75 -3.87 20.87
CA SER A 173 4.16 -4.21 20.66
C SER A 173 4.54 -4.22 19.17
N ARG A 174 5.79 -3.89 18.86
CA ARG A 174 6.30 -3.96 17.49
C ARG A 174 6.40 -5.42 17.04
N LEU A 175 5.91 -5.68 15.82
CA LEU A 175 6.09 -6.97 15.20
C LEU A 175 7.58 -7.16 14.85
N HIS A 176 8.17 -8.23 15.37
CA HIS A 176 9.55 -8.57 15.02
C HIS A 176 9.59 -9.31 13.68
N ARG A 177 10.47 -8.87 12.78
CA ARG A 177 10.78 -9.56 11.53
C ARG A 177 12.21 -10.05 11.58
N LYS A 178 12.45 -11.32 11.32
CA LYS A 178 13.80 -11.80 11.03
C LYS A 178 14.35 -11.04 9.83
N LYS A 179 15.54 -10.46 9.95
CA LYS A 179 16.22 -9.82 8.82
C LYS A 179 16.44 -10.90 7.75
N THR A 180 15.86 -10.70 6.59
CA THR A 180 16.20 -11.47 5.38
C THR A 180 17.27 -10.70 4.64
N ILE A 181 18.37 -11.37 4.34
CA ILE A 181 19.41 -10.83 3.47
C ILE A 181 18.79 -10.66 2.07
N PRO A 182 18.96 -9.51 1.39
CA PRO A 182 18.51 -9.37 0.02
C PRO A 182 19.17 -10.43 -0.85
N ASP A 183 18.35 -11.26 -1.47
CA ASP A 183 18.78 -12.37 -2.30
C ASP A 183 18.92 -11.89 -3.76
N ALA A 184 20.13 -11.86 -4.28
CA ALA A 184 20.50 -11.59 -5.66
C ALA A 184 20.86 -12.91 -6.37
N PHE A 185 20.72 -12.96 -7.68
CA PHE A 185 21.25 -14.07 -8.48
C PHE A 185 22.75 -13.92 -8.66
N THR A 186 23.46 -15.02 -8.65
CA THR A 186 24.81 -15.10 -9.19
C THR A 186 24.78 -15.03 -10.73
N ILE A 187 25.92 -14.75 -11.35
CA ILE A 187 26.03 -14.74 -12.81
C ILE A 187 25.68 -16.11 -13.40
N GLY A 188 26.09 -17.21 -12.73
CA GLY A 188 25.76 -18.57 -13.12
C GLY A 188 24.26 -18.84 -13.10
N GLU A 189 23.57 -18.48 -12.00
CA GLU A 189 22.11 -18.60 -11.92
C GLU A 189 21.38 -17.83 -13.02
N VAL A 190 21.86 -16.64 -13.39
CA VAL A 190 21.29 -15.88 -14.53
C VAL A 190 21.46 -16.64 -15.83
N GLN A 191 22.61 -17.29 -16.06
CA GLN A 191 22.84 -18.10 -17.25
C GLN A 191 21.95 -19.35 -17.29
N ASP A 192 21.76 -20.02 -16.16
CA ASP A 192 20.86 -21.17 -16.03
C ASP A 192 19.41 -20.79 -16.32
N ILE A 193 18.95 -19.64 -15.79
CA ILE A 193 17.64 -19.11 -16.07
C ILE A 193 17.45 -18.81 -17.56
N ARG A 194 18.45 -18.19 -18.21
CA ARG A 194 18.45 -17.95 -19.66
C ARG A 194 18.38 -19.24 -20.46
N ALA A 195 19.15 -20.25 -20.08
CA ALA A 195 19.15 -21.57 -20.71
C ALA A 195 17.80 -22.25 -20.58
N ALA A 196 17.20 -22.23 -19.39
CA ALA A 196 15.89 -22.79 -19.12
C ALA A 196 14.79 -22.14 -19.96
N ILE A 197 14.77 -20.81 -20.04
CA ILE A 197 13.81 -20.06 -20.87
C ILE A 197 14.02 -20.40 -22.36
N LYS A 198 15.25 -20.42 -22.85
CA LYS A 198 15.57 -20.77 -24.25
C LYS A 198 15.11 -22.19 -24.58
N ALA A 199 15.38 -23.16 -23.70
CA ALA A 199 14.93 -24.53 -23.85
C ALA A 199 13.40 -24.63 -23.90
N TRP A 200 12.71 -23.90 -23.01
CA TRP A 200 11.25 -23.88 -23.00
C TRP A 200 10.69 -23.24 -24.29
N GLU A 201 11.23 -22.11 -24.76
CA GLU A 201 10.82 -21.45 -26.01
C GLU A 201 11.11 -22.26 -27.26
N SER A 202 12.08 -23.17 -27.21
CA SER A 202 12.47 -24.04 -28.33
C SER A 202 11.71 -25.36 -28.39
N ARG A 203 10.88 -25.66 -27.38
CA ARG A 203 10.09 -26.90 -27.32
C ARG A 203 9.19 -27.02 -28.54
N ARG A 204 9.20 -28.22 -29.14
CA ARG A 204 8.27 -28.57 -30.21
C ARG A 204 6.91 -28.90 -29.58
N ILE A 205 5.98 -27.99 -29.71
CA ILE A 205 4.59 -28.23 -29.25
C ILE A 205 3.84 -28.93 -30.37
N LEU A 206 3.35 -30.15 -30.09
CA LEU A 206 2.59 -30.94 -31.04
C LEU A 206 1.11 -30.49 -31.12
N ALA A 207 0.61 -29.85 -30.07
CA ALA A 207 -0.76 -29.31 -30.02
C ALA A 207 -0.80 -28.00 -29.23
N GLY A 208 -1.62 -27.05 -29.66
CA GLY A 208 -1.81 -25.75 -28.99
C GLY A 208 -0.95 -24.61 -29.53
N PRO A 209 -1.15 -23.40 -29.05
CA PRO A 209 -0.43 -22.21 -29.51
C PRO A 209 1.03 -22.25 -29.10
N ARG A 210 1.93 -21.98 -30.06
CA ARG A 210 3.38 -21.88 -29.79
C ARG A 210 3.69 -20.78 -28.77
N PRO A 211 4.71 -20.96 -27.90
CA PRO A 211 5.20 -19.88 -27.03
C PRO A 211 5.57 -18.66 -27.88
N ASP A 212 5.15 -17.50 -27.41
CA ASP A 212 5.36 -16.22 -28.10
C ASP A 212 6.83 -15.72 -28.00
N ARG A 213 7.70 -16.48 -27.34
CA ARG A 213 9.13 -16.13 -27.13
C ARG A 213 9.35 -14.75 -26.51
N GLN A 214 8.35 -14.18 -25.85
CA GLN A 214 8.48 -12.88 -25.18
C GLN A 214 9.13 -13.00 -23.80
N LEU A 215 9.06 -14.16 -23.14
CA LEU A 215 9.55 -14.31 -21.77
C LEU A 215 11.04 -14.04 -21.67
N GLY A 216 11.84 -14.61 -22.58
CA GLY A 216 13.28 -14.37 -22.62
C GLY A 216 13.59 -12.89 -22.88
N GLN A 217 12.91 -12.29 -23.85
CA GLN A 217 13.09 -10.86 -24.18
C GLN A 217 12.70 -9.94 -23.01
N ILE A 218 11.61 -10.26 -22.28
CA ILE A 218 11.21 -9.52 -21.09
C ILE A 218 12.29 -9.60 -19.99
N VAL A 219 12.86 -10.78 -19.76
CA VAL A 219 13.93 -10.98 -18.78
C VAL A 219 15.19 -10.21 -19.16
N GLU A 220 15.60 -10.23 -20.45
CA GLU A 220 16.74 -9.43 -20.92
C GLU A 220 16.52 -7.93 -20.71
N VAL A 221 15.33 -7.42 -21.02
CA VAL A 221 15.01 -6.00 -20.79
C VAL A 221 14.96 -5.67 -19.31
N MET A 222 14.48 -6.58 -18.44
CA MET A 222 14.54 -6.39 -16.98
C MET A 222 15.98 -6.31 -16.47
N LEU A 223 16.85 -7.19 -16.94
CA LEU A 223 18.28 -7.19 -16.58
C LEU A 223 18.99 -5.93 -17.10
N GLY A 224 18.70 -5.51 -18.34
CA GLY A 224 19.36 -4.35 -18.95
C GLY A 224 18.91 -3.00 -18.44
N THR A 225 17.67 -2.90 -17.91
CA THR A 225 17.10 -1.62 -17.47
C THR A 225 16.89 -1.53 -15.97
N SER A 226 17.02 -2.63 -15.25
CA SER A 226 16.61 -2.72 -13.82
C SER A 226 15.14 -2.32 -13.56
N ALA A 227 14.31 -2.20 -14.60
CA ALA A 227 12.92 -1.79 -14.46
C ALA A 227 12.06 -2.86 -13.76
N ARG A 228 11.01 -2.44 -13.06
CA ARG A 228 10.03 -3.37 -12.50
C ARG A 228 9.27 -4.05 -13.64
N ILE A 229 8.82 -5.28 -13.44
CA ILE A 229 8.09 -6.01 -14.49
C ILE A 229 6.91 -5.20 -15.07
N GLY A 230 6.15 -4.50 -14.24
CA GLY A 230 5.05 -3.64 -14.73
C GLY A 230 5.53 -2.44 -15.54
N GLU A 231 6.74 -1.96 -15.30
CA GLU A 231 7.39 -0.89 -16.07
C GLU A 231 7.89 -1.43 -17.43
N VAL A 232 8.53 -2.61 -17.44
CA VAL A 232 8.98 -3.27 -18.69
C VAL A 232 7.80 -3.55 -19.61
N LEU A 233 6.71 -4.10 -19.09
CA LEU A 233 5.50 -4.38 -19.87
C LEU A 233 4.78 -3.11 -20.36
N ALA A 234 5.09 -1.95 -19.78
CA ALA A 234 4.51 -0.66 -20.16
C ALA A 234 5.35 0.13 -21.18
N ILE A 235 6.51 -0.37 -21.60
CA ILE A 235 7.35 0.29 -22.60
C ILE A 235 6.60 0.30 -23.94
N ARG A 236 6.49 1.49 -24.54
CA ARG A 236 5.92 1.70 -25.89
C ARG A 236 7.04 1.89 -26.91
N LEU A 237 6.72 1.76 -28.20
CA LEU A 237 7.70 1.97 -29.26
C LEU A 237 8.28 3.39 -29.21
N GLN A 238 7.47 4.40 -28.96
CA GLN A 238 7.92 5.80 -28.81
C GLN A 238 8.80 6.06 -27.57
N ASP A 239 8.84 5.13 -26.63
CA ASP A 239 9.70 5.23 -25.45
C ASP A 239 11.13 4.72 -25.72
N LEU A 240 11.39 4.21 -26.95
CA LEU A 240 12.68 3.67 -27.40
C LEU A 240 13.39 4.66 -28.33
N ASP A 241 14.65 4.92 -28.07
CA ASP A 241 15.57 5.63 -28.96
C ASP A 241 16.72 4.67 -29.29
N LEU A 242 16.62 4.02 -30.45
CA LEU A 242 17.56 2.97 -30.89
C LEU A 242 18.52 3.42 -32.00
N GLY A 243 18.33 4.65 -32.49
CA GLY A 243 19.12 5.21 -33.60
C GLY A 243 20.24 6.16 -33.19
N GLY A 244 20.22 6.61 -31.92
CA GLY A 244 21.24 7.50 -31.37
C GLY A 244 22.58 6.80 -31.07
N PRO A 245 23.62 7.57 -30.74
CA PRO A 245 24.93 7.03 -30.39
C PRO A 245 24.90 6.13 -29.15
N ILE A 246 23.98 6.37 -28.27
CA ILE A 246 23.69 5.53 -27.08
C ILE A 246 22.22 5.13 -27.14
N PRO A 247 21.90 3.87 -27.49
CA PRO A 247 20.52 3.39 -27.47
C PRO A 247 19.92 3.47 -26.08
N THR A 248 18.68 4.00 -25.97
CA THR A 248 18.03 4.20 -24.68
C THR A 248 16.57 3.74 -24.66
N ALA A 249 16.07 3.41 -23.46
CA ALA A 249 14.66 3.20 -23.18
C ALA A 249 14.18 4.17 -22.10
N ARG A 250 13.04 4.82 -22.33
CA ARG A 250 12.37 5.67 -21.35
C ARG A 250 11.38 4.85 -20.53
N ILE A 251 11.62 4.77 -19.24
CA ILE A 251 10.73 4.11 -18.28
C ILE A 251 9.79 5.18 -17.73
N ALA A 252 8.55 5.24 -18.24
CA ALA A 252 7.60 6.32 -17.95
C ALA A 252 6.16 5.84 -17.69
N GLY A 253 5.95 4.55 -17.44
CA GLY A 253 4.63 4.00 -17.18
C GLY A 253 4.70 2.66 -16.48
N THR A 254 3.54 2.14 -16.11
CA THR A 254 3.39 0.81 -15.53
C THR A 254 2.08 0.17 -15.95
N ILE A 255 2.05 -1.15 -16.06
CA ILE A 255 0.82 -1.89 -16.30
C ILE A 255 0.06 -2.06 -15.00
N ILE A 256 -1.20 -1.66 -15.01
CA ILE A 256 -2.16 -1.83 -13.93
C ILE A 256 -3.18 -2.89 -14.30
N SER A 257 -3.38 -3.84 -13.42
CA SER A 257 -4.40 -4.86 -13.53
C SER A 257 -5.18 -4.92 -12.21
N ARG A 258 -6.49 -4.67 -12.27
CA ARG A 258 -7.39 -4.66 -11.12
C ARG A 258 -8.57 -5.60 -11.37
N LYS A 259 -9.13 -6.15 -10.30
CA LYS A 259 -10.33 -6.97 -10.40
C LYS A 259 -11.50 -6.09 -10.89
N GLY A 260 -12.20 -6.56 -11.93
CA GLY A 260 -13.34 -5.86 -12.51
C GLY A 260 -12.99 -4.73 -13.50
N GLU A 261 -11.70 -4.52 -13.82
CA GLU A 261 -11.26 -3.52 -14.78
C GLU A 261 -10.38 -4.14 -15.87
N PRO A 262 -10.44 -3.61 -17.11
CA PRO A 262 -9.48 -3.99 -18.14
C PRO A 262 -8.05 -3.65 -17.71
N THR A 263 -7.11 -4.55 -18.02
CA THR A 263 -5.69 -4.26 -17.84
C THR A 263 -5.28 -3.12 -18.76
N HIS A 264 -4.64 -2.10 -18.21
CA HIS A 264 -4.25 -0.91 -18.98
C HIS A 264 -2.88 -0.39 -18.55
N ARG A 265 -2.30 0.46 -19.41
CA ARG A 265 -1.07 1.21 -19.11
C ARG A 265 -1.43 2.50 -18.37
N GLN A 266 -0.86 2.68 -17.20
CA GLN A 266 -0.87 3.95 -16.50
C GLN A 266 0.32 4.79 -16.99
N GLY A 267 0.08 6.01 -17.46
CA GLY A 267 1.06 6.88 -18.11
C GLY A 267 2.07 7.54 -17.17
N HIS A 268 1.90 7.39 -15.86
CA HIS A 268 2.84 7.87 -14.85
C HIS A 268 3.19 6.74 -13.88
N PRO A 269 4.44 6.61 -13.45
CA PRO A 269 4.82 5.70 -12.36
C PRO A 269 4.29 6.23 -11.02
N LYS A 270 4.48 5.44 -9.96
CA LYS A 270 3.96 5.77 -8.62
C LYS A 270 4.45 7.13 -8.07
N THR A 271 5.59 7.62 -8.56
CA THR A 271 6.16 8.95 -8.26
C THR A 271 6.77 9.54 -9.52
N ASP A 272 6.72 10.85 -9.70
CA ASP A 272 7.27 11.57 -10.88
C ASP A 272 8.77 11.33 -11.05
N ARG A 273 9.51 11.16 -9.96
CA ARG A 273 10.96 10.83 -9.97
C ARG A 273 11.28 9.41 -10.46
N SER A 274 10.28 8.56 -10.65
CA SER A 274 10.47 7.22 -11.22
C SER A 274 10.58 7.23 -12.75
N VAL A 275 10.26 8.35 -13.42
CA VAL A 275 10.50 8.52 -14.85
C VAL A 275 12.01 8.69 -15.07
N ARG A 276 12.56 7.82 -15.91
CA ARG A 276 13.99 7.82 -16.21
C ARG A 276 14.26 7.30 -17.63
N ARG A 277 15.37 7.73 -18.21
CA ARG A 277 15.90 7.19 -19.47
C ARG A 277 17.13 6.35 -19.14
N VAL A 278 17.14 5.12 -19.58
CA VAL A 278 18.18 4.13 -19.28
C VAL A 278 18.90 3.75 -20.56
N ALA A 279 20.23 3.82 -20.56
CA ALA A 279 21.06 3.29 -21.64
C ALA A 279 20.92 1.77 -21.70
N LEU A 280 20.82 1.24 -22.91
CA LEU A 280 20.59 -0.18 -23.16
C LEU A 280 21.91 -0.90 -23.42
N PRO A 281 22.29 -1.90 -22.60
CA PRO A 281 23.40 -2.77 -22.91
C PRO A 281 23.08 -3.64 -24.14
N ALA A 282 24.11 -4.11 -24.85
CA ALA A 282 23.97 -4.80 -26.12
C ALA A 282 22.99 -5.99 -26.10
N PHE A 283 22.96 -6.75 -25.01
CA PHE A 283 22.06 -7.92 -24.90
C PHE A 283 20.57 -7.50 -24.79
N ALA A 284 20.28 -6.41 -24.08
CA ALA A 284 18.91 -5.89 -23.97
C ALA A 284 18.47 -5.21 -25.28
N LEU A 285 19.37 -4.48 -25.94
CA LEU A 285 19.13 -3.91 -27.26
C LEU A 285 18.83 -5.00 -28.30
N HIS A 286 19.59 -6.12 -28.29
CA HIS A 286 19.32 -7.26 -29.15
C HIS A 286 17.93 -7.87 -28.90
N ALA A 287 17.55 -8.03 -27.64
CA ALA A 287 16.22 -8.54 -27.29
C ALA A 287 15.09 -7.62 -27.78
N ILE A 288 15.26 -6.30 -27.63
CA ILE A 288 14.31 -5.30 -28.13
C ILE A 288 14.21 -5.34 -29.65
N ARG A 289 15.33 -5.31 -30.37
CA ARG A 289 15.35 -5.38 -31.84
C ARG A 289 14.72 -6.67 -32.37
N SER A 290 15.02 -7.80 -31.73
CA SER A 290 14.40 -9.09 -32.05
C SER A 290 12.89 -9.07 -31.83
N ARG A 291 12.42 -8.36 -30.81
CA ARG A 291 10.99 -8.21 -30.56
C ARG A 291 10.32 -7.36 -31.62
N LEU A 292 10.89 -6.22 -31.97
CA LEU A 292 10.36 -5.31 -32.99
C LEU A 292 10.24 -6.01 -34.36
N LEU A 293 11.27 -6.75 -34.76
CA LEU A 293 11.24 -7.54 -36.01
C LEU A 293 10.12 -8.61 -36.04
N ARG A 294 9.76 -9.15 -34.86
CA ARG A 294 8.70 -10.19 -34.78
C ARG A 294 7.29 -9.61 -34.66
N SER A 295 7.15 -8.46 -33.97
CA SER A 295 5.83 -7.84 -33.83
C SER A 295 5.37 -7.21 -35.14
N GLY A 296 6.29 -6.66 -35.91
CA GLY A 296 5.97 -5.87 -37.11
C GLY A 296 5.19 -4.60 -36.82
N ASP A 297 5.02 -4.26 -35.53
CA ASP A 297 4.25 -3.11 -35.10
C ASP A 297 5.08 -1.83 -35.24
N THR A 298 4.50 -0.80 -35.80
CA THR A 298 5.16 0.50 -36.05
C THR A 298 4.46 1.66 -35.34
N GLU A 299 3.29 1.39 -34.72
CA GLU A 299 2.52 2.41 -34.04
C GLU A 299 3.25 2.94 -32.79
N PRO A 300 3.49 4.26 -32.67
CA PRO A 300 4.28 4.83 -31.57
C PRO A 300 3.76 4.49 -30.18
N HIS A 301 2.44 4.35 -30.05
CA HIS A 301 1.77 4.05 -28.78
C HIS A 301 1.67 2.55 -28.49
N ALA A 302 2.01 1.67 -29.46
CA ALA A 302 1.99 0.23 -29.26
C ALA A 302 2.97 -0.19 -28.17
N LEU A 303 2.61 -1.22 -27.40
CA LEU A 303 3.45 -1.78 -26.36
C LEU A 303 4.51 -2.69 -27.01
N LEU A 304 5.75 -2.58 -26.54
CA LEU A 304 6.84 -3.48 -26.94
C LEU A 304 6.47 -4.95 -26.67
N PHE A 305 5.79 -5.22 -25.55
CA PHE A 305 5.32 -6.54 -25.16
C PHE A 305 3.80 -6.53 -25.01
N SER A 306 3.12 -7.19 -25.91
CA SER A 306 1.65 -7.29 -25.95
C SER A 306 1.21 -8.74 -26.17
N THR A 307 -0.04 -9.04 -25.82
CA THR A 307 -0.68 -10.32 -26.17
C THR A 307 -0.88 -10.39 -27.69
N ARG A 308 -1.28 -11.56 -28.20
CA ARG A 308 -1.62 -11.72 -29.61
C ARG A 308 -2.76 -10.82 -30.09
N ALA A 309 -3.63 -10.40 -29.17
CA ALA A 309 -4.72 -9.46 -29.45
C ALA A 309 -4.31 -7.99 -29.28
N GLY A 310 -3.01 -7.67 -29.14
CA GLY A 310 -2.50 -6.30 -28.93
C GLY A 310 -2.79 -5.73 -27.54
N THR A 311 -3.37 -6.50 -26.62
CA THR A 311 -3.69 -6.04 -25.27
C THR A 311 -2.47 -6.15 -24.34
N PRO A 312 -2.40 -5.36 -23.25
CA PRO A 312 -1.30 -5.45 -22.29
C PRO A 312 -1.24 -6.81 -21.58
N HIS A 313 -0.04 -7.36 -21.43
CA HIS A 313 0.18 -8.49 -20.53
C HIS A 313 -0.07 -8.07 -19.08
N THR A 314 -0.75 -8.94 -18.28
CA THR A 314 -0.79 -8.73 -16.84
C THR A 314 0.53 -9.16 -16.19
N THR A 315 0.99 -8.45 -15.17
CA THR A 315 2.19 -8.84 -14.42
C THR A 315 2.03 -10.22 -13.78
N ASN A 316 0.80 -10.62 -13.43
CA ASN A 316 0.52 -11.93 -12.84
C ASN A 316 0.68 -13.07 -13.85
N ASN A 317 0.28 -12.87 -15.11
CA ASN A 317 0.46 -13.87 -16.16
C ASN A 317 1.94 -14.12 -16.44
N ILE A 318 2.75 -13.06 -16.55
CA ILE A 318 4.18 -13.22 -16.76
C ILE A 318 4.87 -13.85 -15.54
N ARG A 319 4.49 -13.48 -14.32
CA ARG A 319 5.02 -14.12 -13.11
C ARG A 319 4.67 -15.59 -13.02
N ARG A 320 3.44 -15.97 -13.39
CA ARG A 320 3.03 -17.38 -13.43
C ARG A 320 3.83 -18.13 -14.49
N LEU A 321 3.92 -17.60 -15.71
CA LEU A 321 4.66 -18.21 -16.80
C LEU A 321 6.15 -18.40 -16.43
N LEU A 322 6.78 -17.37 -15.85
CA LEU A 322 8.17 -17.47 -15.37
C LEU A 322 8.32 -18.60 -14.33
N ARG A 323 7.40 -18.68 -13.39
CA ARG A 323 7.41 -19.74 -12.38
C ARG A 323 7.26 -21.12 -13.02
N ASP A 324 6.27 -21.30 -13.87
CA ASP A 324 6.00 -22.59 -14.52
C ASP A 324 7.22 -23.06 -15.34
N VAL A 325 7.92 -22.14 -16.00
CA VAL A 325 9.16 -22.45 -16.74
C VAL A 325 10.30 -22.81 -15.81
N MET A 326 10.48 -22.11 -14.69
CA MET A 326 11.55 -22.38 -13.73
C MET A 326 11.29 -23.66 -12.95
N ASP A 327 10.05 -23.91 -12.51
CA ASP A 327 9.66 -25.15 -11.82
C ASP A 327 9.94 -26.37 -12.73
N ALA A 328 9.64 -26.27 -14.03
CA ALA A 328 9.95 -27.32 -15.02
C ALA A 328 11.46 -27.54 -15.24
N ALA A 329 12.29 -26.56 -14.92
CA ALA A 329 13.75 -26.63 -14.99
C ALA A 329 14.40 -26.95 -13.63
N GLY A 330 13.61 -27.10 -12.55
CA GLY A 330 14.14 -27.34 -11.22
C GLY A 330 14.84 -26.13 -10.59
N ILE A 331 14.55 -24.90 -11.06
CA ILE A 331 15.16 -23.66 -10.57
C ILE A 331 14.18 -22.95 -9.63
N GLU A 332 14.52 -22.88 -8.38
CA GLU A 332 13.65 -22.31 -7.34
C GLU A 332 13.84 -20.79 -7.14
N ASN A 333 12.83 -20.17 -6.51
CA ASN A 333 12.89 -18.79 -6.03
C ASN A 333 13.13 -17.71 -7.10
N VAL A 334 12.80 -17.97 -8.37
CA VAL A 334 12.93 -16.99 -9.45
C VAL A 334 11.73 -16.07 -9.47
N THR A 335 11.98 -14.78 -9.21
CA THR A 335 10.95 -13.74 -9.24
C THR A 335 11.43 -12.51 -10.02
N PRO A 336 10.54 -11.76 -10.68
CA PRO A 336 10.89 -10.53 -11.37
C PRO A 336 11.64 -9.52 -10.49
N HIS A 337 11.33 -9.48 -9.20
CA HIS A 337 11.99 -8.54 -8.29
C HIS A 337 13.42 -8.94 -7.95
N ARG A 338 13.74 -10.24 -7.98
CA ARG A 338 15.09 -10.75 -7.76
C ARG A 338 16.03 -10.33 -8.90
N PHE A 339 15.58 -10.28 -10.18
CA PHE A 339 16.37 -9.70 -11.27
C PHE A 339 16.77 -8.24 -10.99
N ARG A 340 15.83 -7.44 -10.54
CA ARG A 340 16.13 -6.04 -10.19
C ARG A 340 17.12 -5.91 -9.04
N ARG A 341 17.06 -6.81 -8.04
CA ARG A 341 18.06 -6.88 -6.97
C ARG A 341 19.41 -7.27 -7.49
N THR A 342 19.49 -8.26 -8.38
CA THR A 342 20.72 -8.70 -9.02
C THR A 342 21.42 -7.54 -9.74
N VAL A 343 20.68 -6.80 -10.56
CA VAL A 343 21.24 -5.61 -11.23
C VAL A 343 21.71 -4.57 -10.23
N ALA A 344 20.92 -4.31 -9.19
CA ALA A 344 21.31 -3.36 -8.13
C ALA A 344 22.59 -3.77 -7.42
N THR A 345 22.75 -5.05 -7.09
CA THR A 345 23.94 -5.61 -6.45
C THR A 345 25.15 -5.49 -7.39
N VAL A 346 25.04 -5.94 -8.63
CA VAL A 346 26.13 -5.88 -9.63
C VAL A 346 26.62 -4.44 -9.85
N VAL A 347 25.69 -3.48 -10.00
CA VAL A 347 26.04 -2.07 -10.19
C VAL A 347 26.64 -1.46 -8.92
N ASN A 348 26.10 -1.80 -7.75
CA ASN A 348 26.62 -1.34 -6.47
C ASN A 348 28.08 -1.83 -6.25
N ASP A 349 28.33 -3.10 -6.52
CA ASP A 349 29.65 -3.70 -6.29
C ASP A 349 30.70 -3.11 -7.23
N ALA A 350 30.29 -2.74 -8.44
CA ALA A 350 31.17 -2.12 -9.44
C ALA A 350 31.37 -0.61 -9.24
N GLN A 351 30.33 0.14 -8.86
CA GLN A 351 30.31 1.61 -8.95
C GLN A 351 29.64 2.29 -7.74
N GLY A 352 29.22 1.53 -6.74
CA GLY A 352 28.62 2.03 -5.51
C GLY A 352 27.11 2.30 -5.56
N ALA A 353 26.56 2.53 -4.37
CA ALA A 353 25.12 2.60 -4.11
C ALA A 353 24.42 3.79 -4.79
N LEU A 354 25.12 4.87 -5.08
CA LEU A 354 24.54 6.06 -5.69
C LEU A 354 24.09 5.74 -7.14
N LEU A 355 25.00 5.19 -7.96
CA LEU A 355 24.69 4.82 -9.33
C LEU A 355 23.63 3.71 -9.40
N ALA A 356 23.69 2.73 -8.49
CA ALA A 356 22.64 1.73 -8.37
C ALA A 356 21.27 2.36 -8.05
N SER A 357 21.22 3.36 -7.17
CA SER A 357 19.99 4.09 -6.82
C SER A 357 19.41 4.88 -7.99
N GLU A 358 20.25 5.55 -8.77
CA GLU A 358 19.85 6.28 -9.98
C GLU A 358 19.25 5.34 -11.02
N LEU A 359 19.91 4.22 -11.32
CA LEU A 359 19.40 3.21 -12.24
C LEU A 359 18.06 2.63 -11.80
N LEU A 360 17.89 2.42 -10.50
CA LEU A 360 16.65 1.95 -9.90
C LEU A 360 15.55 3.01 -9.90
N GLY A 361 15.89 4.29 -10.02
CA GLY A 361 14.94 5.41 -9.86
C GLY A 361 14.41 5.51 -8.43
N HIS A 362 15.26 5.30 -7.43
CA HIS A 362 14.91 5.53 -6.02
C HIS A 362 15.21 6.98 -5.64
N THR A 363 14.31 7.58 -4.88
CA THR A 363 14.47 8.96 -4.39
C THR A 363 15.43 9.07 -3.23
N ASP A 364 15.64 7.97 -2.50
CA ASP A 364 16.54 7.86 -1.35
C ASP A 364 17.46 6.64 -1.54
N PRO A 365 18.78 6.83 -1.62
CA PRO A 365 19.75 5.74 -1.70
C PRO A 365 19.65 4.74 -0.57
N ARG A 366 19.16 5.16 0.61
CA ARG A 366 18.94 4.27 1.77
C ARG A 366 18.00 3.12 1.45
N ILE A 367 17.00 3.37 0.57
CA ILE A 367 16.07 2.32 0.12
C ILE A 367 16.83 1.25 -0.66
N THR A 368 17.75 1.66 -1.54
CA THR A 368 18.61 0.75 -2.30
C THR A 368 19.51 -0.06 -1.36
N MET A 369 20.16 0.60 -0.43
CA MET A 369 21.04 -0.05 0.56
C MET A 369 20.30 -1.04 1.47
N GLN A 370 19.08 -0.72 1.90
CA GLN A 370 18.33 -1.57 2.84
C GLN A 370 17.67 -2.79 2.18
N HIS A 371 17.25 -2.67 0.93
CA HIS A 371 16.34 -3.64 0.31
C HIS A 371 16.92 -4.34 -0.92
N TYR A 372 17.99 -3.83 -1.50
CA TYR A 372 18.50 -4.31 -2.77
C TYR A 372 19.97 -4.72 -2.76
N ILE A 373 20.77 -4.25 -1.78
CA ILE A 373 22.19 -4.52 -1.73
C ILE A 373 22.46 -5.58 -0.67
N HIS A 374 23.15 -6.64 -1.08
CA HIS A 374 23.77 -7.59 -0.15
C HIS A 374 24.99 -6.91 0.50
N ARG A 375 25.10 -6.88 1.81
CA ARG A 375 26.31 -6.44 2.49
C ARG A 375 27.23 -7.64 2.61
N ASP A 376 28.34 -7.59 1.91
CA ASP A 376 29.47 -8.48 2.17
C ASP A 376 30.16 -8.06 3.48
N GLU A 377 30.65 -9.02 4.24
CA GLU A 377 31.48 -8.76 5.43
C GLU A 377 32.84 -8.15 5.02
N THR A 378 33.30 -8.43 3.81
CA THR A 378 34.52 -7.87 3.24
C THR A 378 34.24 -6.51 2.64
N VAL A 379 34.93 -5.49 3.12
CA VAL A 379 34.90 -4.14 2.51
C VAL A 379 35.48 -4.23 1.11
N ASN A 380 34.86 -3.50 0.15
CA ASN A 380 35.30 -3.50 -1.24
C ASN A 380 36.82 -3.34 -1.37
N PRO A 381 37.54 -4.29 -2.00
CA PRO A 381 39.00 -4.25 -2.12
C PRO A 381 39.57 -2.99 -2.78
N ALA A 382 38.76 -2.31 -3.62
CA ALA A 382 39.16 -1.02 -4.21
C ALA A 382 39.49 0.04 -3.14
N THR A 383 38.98 -0.09 -1.91
CA THR A 383 39.36 0.82 -0.80
C THR A 383 40.85 0.71 -0.46
N ALA A 384 41.41 -0.49 -0.51
CA ALA A 384 42.84 -0.69 -0.25
C ALA A 384 43.68 -0.01 -1.33
N GLU A 385 43.31 -0.08 -2.60
CA GLU A 385 43.99 0.60 -3.69
C GLU A 385 43.96 2.12 -3.56
N TYR A 386 42.79 2.69 -3.16
CA TYR A 386 42.66 4.13 -2.91
C TYR A 386 43.52 4.59 -1.72
N LEU A 387 43.55 3.80 -0.64
CA LEU A 387 44.34 4.11 0.53
C LEU A 387 45.84 3.99 0.23
N GLU A 388 46.26 2.99 -0.56
CA GLU A 388 47.65 2.85 -0.98
C GLU A 388 48.11 4.03 -1.85
N ARG A 389 47.28 4.49 -2.79
CA ARG A 389 47.57 5.70 -3.60
C ARG A 389 47.66 6.98 -2.76
N ALA A 390 46.82 7.09 -1.72
CA ALA A 390 46.72 8.30 -0.91
C ALA A 390 47.83 8.36 0.18
N PHE A 391 48.17 7.23 0.76
CA PHE A 391 48.99 7.15 1.96
C PHE A 391 50.19 6.21 1.86
N GLY A 392 50.29 5.44 0.76
CA GLY A 392 51.44 4.59 0.48
C GLY A 392 52.71 5.45 0.42
N ARG A 393 53.80 5.03 1.08
CA ARG A 393 55.10 5.70 1.00
C ARG A 393 55.64 5.53 -0.44
N ALA A 394 55.92 6.66 -1.09
CA ALA A 394 56.75 6.64 -2.28
C ALA A 394 58.11 6.01 -1.91
N GLY A 395 58.36 4.79 -2.44
CA GLY A 395 59.66 4.14 -2.31
C GLY A 395 60.73 4.82 -3.16
#